data_b629147f0a9a33a9502c9586e1d3017b
#
_entry.id   b629147f0a9a33a9502c9586e1d3017b
#
_cell.length_a   1.000
_cell.length_b   1.000
_cell.length_c   1.000
_cell.angle_alpha   90.00
_cell.angle_beta   90.00
_cell.angle_gamma   90.00
#
_symmetry.space_group_name_H-M   'P 1'
#
loop_
_entity.id
_entity.type
_entity.pdbx_description
1 polymer ?
#
loop_
_entity_poly.entity_id
_entity_poly.type
_entity_poly.pdbx_seq_one_letter_code
_entity_poly.pdbx_strand_id
1 'polypeptide(L)'
;MVKAVCRFNEETVKTMSKKFRNRTLSGAILLSVLVLVMGVSTIITAFSNDEVQKIIFIILGSLFSLFSLYPIISTVYTHKKNYRETIKAMELDKGELTLEFIIKEKKIELKAIQNGEEQNDTILIRNLSYVKTHSDGVGIYLNENMYYIRNEEIVSGDRDMMIRIFENAGIEIKKR
;
A
#
# COMPACT_ATOMS: atom_id res chain seq x y z
N MET A 1 -0.28 28.57 -0.72
CA MET A 1 0.67 27.74 -1.51
C MET A 1 1.41 26.83 -0.55
N VAL A 2 1.47 25.54 -0.84
CA VAL A 2 2.23 24.56 -0.05
C VAL A 2 3.25 23.90 -0.97
N LYS A 3 4.50 23.71 -0.49
CA LYS A 3 5.54 22.98 -1.21
C LYS A 3 5.94 21.74 -0.41
N ALA A 4 5.96 20.58 -1.08
CA ALA A 4 6.47 19.33 -0.52
C ALA A 4 7.53 18.73 -1.46
N VAL A 5 8.49 18.02 -0.87
CA VAL A 5 9.59 17.36 -1.59
C VAL A 5 9.70 15.94 -1.10
N CYS A 6 9.31 14.98 -1.96
CA CYS A 6 9.37 13.55 -1.69
C CYS A 6 10.58 12.96 -2.41
N ARG A 7 11.45 12.27 -1.66
CA ARG A 7 12.62 11.59 -2.20
C ARG A 7 12.46 10.09 -2.16
N PHE A 8 12.63 9.45 -3.32
CA PHE A 8 12.53 8.01 -3.48
C PHE A 8 13.89 7.46 -3.91
N ASN A 9 14.46 6.64 -3.08
CA ASN A 9 15.60 5.79 -3.38
C ASN A 9 15.25 4.33 -3.06
N GLU A 10 16.10 3.40 -3.44
CA GLU A 10 15.86 1.98 -3.23
C GLU A 10 15.64 1.65 -1.74
N GLU A 11 16.37 2.29 -0.83
CA GLU A 11 16.25 2.07 0.62
C GLU A 11 14.90 2.57 1.17
N THR A 12 14.44 3.74 0.72
CA THR A 12 13.14 4.30 1.09
C THR A 12 12.00 3.37 0.65
N VAL A 13 12.04 2.93 -0.61
CA VAL A 13 11.03 2.00 -1.15
C VAL A 13 11.09 0.65 -0.44
N LYS A 14 12.28 0.13 -0.12
CA LYS A 14 12.46 -1.10 0.66
C LYS A 14 11.84 -0.98 2.06
N THR A 15 12.07 0.14 2.72
CA THR A 15 11.51 0.40 4.05
C THR A 15 9.98 0.50 4.02
N MET A 16 9.43 1.22 3.05
CA MET A 16 7.97 1.29 2.83
C MET A 16 7.38 -0.08 2.53
N SER A 17 7.97 -0.82 1.60
CA SER A 17 7.54 -2.19 1.24
C SER A 17 7.56 -3.12 2.46
N LYS A 18 8.59 -3.05 3.31
CA LYS A 18 8.68 -3.83 4.56
C LYS A 18 7.55 -3.47 5.54
N LYS A 19 7.23 -2.18 5.70
CA LYS A 19 6.14 -1.71 6.57
C LYS A 19 4.79 -2.24 6.09
N PHE A 20 4.51 -2.14 4.79
CA PHE A 20 3.29 -2.69 4.19
C PHE A 20 3.22 -4.21 4.29
N ARG A 21 4.31 -4.91 3.99
CA ARG A 21 4.40 -6.36 4.14
C ARG A 21 4.07 -6.80 5.56
N ASN A 22 4.65 -6.19 6.58
CA ASN A 22 4.43 -6.58 7.97
C ASN A 22 2.95 -6.40 8.37
N ARG A 23 2.29 -5.38 7.86
CA ARG A 23 0.86 -5.14 8.12
C ARG A 23 -0.04 -6.19 7.46
N THR A 24 0.22 -6.55 6.20
CA THR A 24 -0.55 -7.57 5.48
C THR A 24 -0.20 -8.97 5.95
N LEU A 25 1.04 -9.21 6.39
CA LEU A 25 1.50 -10.50 6.89
C LEU A 25 0.77 -10.88 8.19
N SER A 26 0.47 -9.93 9.07
CA SER A 26 -0.31 -10.22 10.28
C SER A 26 -1.72 -10.76 9.96
N GLY A 27 -2.39 -10.19 8.97
CA GLY A 27 -3.67 -10.70 8.49
C GLY A 27 -3.55 -12.09 7.83
N ALA A 28 -2.50 -12.30 7.04
CA ALA A 28 -2.23 -13.60 6.41
C ALA A 28 -1.94 -14.70 7.46
N ILE A 29 -1.20 -14.37 8.51
CA ILE A 29 -0.94 -15.29 9.63
C ILE A 29 -2.24 -15.64 10.34
N LEU A 30 -3.09 -14.66 10.66
CA LEU A 30 -4.37 -14.90 11.29
C LEU A 30 -5.25 -15.84 10.45
N LEU A 31 -5.34 -15.59 9.14
CA LEU A 31 -6.09 -16.45 8.22
C LEU A 31 -5.49 -17.85 8.17
N SER A 32 -4.16 -17.99 8.13
CA SER A 32 -3.46 -19.27 8.14
C SER A 32 -3.77 -20.07 9.39
N VAL A 33 -3.77 -19.43 10.56
CA VAL A 33 -4.13 -20.08 11.84
C VAL A 33 -5.57 -20.55 11.82
N LEU A 34 -6.52 -19.74 11.34
CA LEU A 34 -7.92 -20.13 11.24
C LEU A 34 -8.12 -21.37 10.34
N VAL A 35 -7.48 -21.38 9.15
CA VAL A 35 -7.55 -22.51 8.22
C VAL A 35 -6.91 -23.76 8.82
N LEU A 36 -5.79 -23.61 9.55
CA LEU A 36 -5.14 -24.73 10.24
C LEU A 36 -6.04 -25.32 11.33
N VAL A 37 -6.65 -24.47 12.16
CA VAL A 37 -7.60 -24.91 13.20
C VAL A 37 -8.78 -25.65 12.59
N MET A 38 -9.34 -25.17 11.47
CA MET A 38 -10.39 -25.86 10.74
C MET A 38 -9.92 -27.24 10.25
N GLY A 39 -8.73 -27.33 9.68
CA GLY A 39 -8.16 -28.59 9.21
C GLY A 39 -7.99 -29.61 10.34
N VAL A 40 -7.40 -29.18 11.46
CA VAL A 40 -7.19 -30.04 12.64
C VAL A 40 -8.54 -30.47 13.26
N SER A 41 -9.50 -29.55 13.39
CA SER A 41 -10.84 -29.88 13.90
C SER A 41 -11.53 -30.93 13.03
N THR A 42 -11.42 -30.81 11.70
CA THR A 42 -11.98 -31.77 10.75
C THR A 42 -11.35 -33.15 10.94
N ILE A 43 -10.03 -33.25 11.14
CA ILE A 43 -9.35 -34.51 11.41
C ILE A 43 -9.81 -35.10 12.75
N ILE A 44 -9.94 -34.29 13.80
CA ILE A 44 -10.42 -34.77 15.11
C ILE A 44 -11.84 -35.32 14.98
N THR A 45 -12.73 -34.63 14.30
CA THR A 45 -14.12 -35.07 14.07
C THR A 45 -14.17 -36.39 13.28
N ALA A 46 -13.19 -36.70 12.44
CA ALA A 46 -13.11 -37.96 11.71
C ALA A 46 -13.15 -39.19 12.61
N PHE A 47 -12.56 -39.10 13.82
CA PHE A 47 -12.49 -40.25 14.74
C PHE A 47 -13.83 -40.62 15.40
N SER A 48 -14.82 -39.74 15.28
CA SER A 48 -16.17 -39.97 15.80
C SER A 48 -17.18 -40.46 14.75
N ASN A 49 -16.73 -40.75 13.54
CA ASN A 49 -17.58 -41.12 12.40
C ASN A 49 -17.28 -42.55 11.89
N ASP A 50 -18.17 -43.04 11.02
CA ASP A 50 -18.04 -44.35 10.36
C ASP A 50 -16.77 -44.37 9.46
N GLU A 51 -16.26 -45.59 9.16
CA GLU A 51 -14.97 -45.77 8.48
C GLU A 51 -14.86 -45.00 7.15
N VAL A 52 -15.92 -44.96 6.34
CA VAL A 52 -15.89 -44.23 5.05
C VAL A 52 -15.84 -42.73 5.28
N GLN A 53 -16.64 -42.21 6.19
CA GLN A 53 -16.63 -40.77 6.55
C GLN A 53 -15.31 -40.35 7.19
N LYS A 54 -14.73 -41.22 8.01
CA LYS A 54 -13.40 -41.02 8.62
C LYS A 54 -12.33 -40.75 7.58
N ILE A 55 -12.26 -41.56 6.53
CA ILE A 55 -11.28 -41.38 5.45
C ILE A 55 -11.47 -40.03 4.75
N ILE A 56 -12.73 -39.69 4.44
CA ILE A 56 -13.05 -38.42 3.77
C ILE A 56 -12.63 -37.22 4.63
N PHE A 57 -12.97 -37.21 5.93
CA PHE A 57 -12.61 -36.12 6.83
C PHE A 57 -11.09 -36.00 7.07
N ILE A 58 -10.37 -37.13 7.12
CA ILE A 58 -8.90 -37.08 7.21
C ILE A 58 -8.29 -36.46 5.95
N ILE A 59 -8.77 -36.80 4.76
CA ILE A 59 -8.30 -36.24 3.50
C ILE A 59 -8.58 -34.73 3.47
N LEU A 60 -9.82 -34.30 3.75
CA LEU A 60 -10.22 -32.90 3.74
C LEU A 60 -9.43 -32.08 4.78
N GLY A 61 -9.33 -32.56 6.01
CA GLY A 61 -8.60 -31.88 7.06
C GLY A 61 -7.10 -31.77 6.75
N SER A 62 -6.51 -32.78 6.12
CA SER A 62 -5.11 -32.74 5.66
C SER A 62 -4.92 -31.71 4.55
N LEU A 63 -5.85 -31.61 3.60
CA LEU A 63 -5.83 -30.58 2.56
C LEU A 63 -5.92 -29.15 3.15
N PHE A 64 -6.86 -28.91 4.07
CA PHE A 64 -6.96 -27.60 4.75
C PHE A 64 -5.69 -27.27 5.51
N SER A 65 -5.09 -28.24 6.20
CA SER A 65 -3.82 -28.03 6.93
C SER A 65 -2.68 -27.67 6.00
N LEU A 66 -2.57 -28.30 4.83
CA LEU A 66 -1.58 -27.95 3.81
C LEU A 66 -1.83 -26.56 3.22
N PHE A 67 -3.07 -26.24 2.87
CA PHE A 67 -3.44 -24.92 2.33
C PHE A 67 -3.30 -23.79 3.34
N SER A 68 -3.21 -24.08 4.64
CA SER A 68 -3.03 -23.05 5.68
C SER A 68 -1.79 -22.19 5.47
N LEU A 69 -0.73 -22.70 4.85
CA LEU A 69 0.50 -21.94 4.57
C LEU A 69 0.39 -21.02 3.34
N TYR A 70 -0.59 -21.25 2.46
CA TYR A 70 -0.73 -20.51 1.21
C TYR A 70 -0.88 -18.99 1.39
N PRO A 71 -1.68 -18.46 2.34
CA PRO A 71 -1.82 -17.00 2.53
C PRO A 71 -0.49 -16.33 2.87
N ILE A 72 0.34 -16.96 3.68
CA ILE A 72 1.66 -16.44 4.08
C ILE A 72 2.60 -16.42 2.85
N ILE A 73 2.71 -17.55 2.15
CA ILE A 73 3.59 -17.68 0.98
C ILE A 73 3.17 -16.69 -0.11
N SER A 74 1.87 -16.62 -0.43
CA SER A 74 1.30 -15.69 -1.41
C SER A 74 1.59 -14.25 -1.06
N THR A 75 1.40 -13.85 0.22
CA THR A 75 1.68 -12.50 0.70
C THR A 75 3.15 -12.14 0.51
N VAL A 76 4.08 -12.99 0.93
CA VAL A 76 5.53 -12.75 0.79
C VAL A 76 5.94 -12.64 -0.68
N TYR A 77 5.43 -13.55 -1.53
CA TYR A 77 5.72 -13.53 -2.95
C TYR A 77 5.21 -12.26 -3.64
N THR A 78 3.95 -11.89 -3.38
CA THR A 78 3.33 -10.69 -3.95
C THR A 78 4.08 -9.41 -3.55
N HIS A 79 4.47 -9.29 -2.27
CA HIS A 79 5.27 -8.14 -1.84
C HIS A 79 6.65 -8.08 -2.50
N LYS A 80 7.32 -9.22 -2.67
CA LYS A 80 8.61 -9.26 -3.36
C LYS A 80 8.47 -8.89 -4.84
N LYS A 81 7.41 -9.34 -5.49
CA LYS A 81 7.09 -8.99 -6.88
C LYS A 81 6.82 -7.49 -6.99
N ASN A 82 5.89 -6.95 -6.20
CA ASN A 82 5.51 -5.54 -6.22
C ASN A 82 6.71 -4.60 -5.93
N TYR A 83 7.56 -4.97 -4.98
CA TYR A 83 8.80 -4.22 -4.71
C TYR A 83 9.69 -4.12 -5.95
N ARG A 84 9.94 -5.25 -6.65
CA ARG A 84 10.75 -5.25 -7.86
C ARG A 84 10.11 -4.44 -9.00
N GLU A 85 8.81 -4.53 -9.16
CA GLU A 85 8.06 -3.77 -10.16
C GLU A 85 8.10 -2.26 -9.85
N THR A 86 8.00 -1.87 -8.58
CA THR A 86 8.12 -0.47 -8.15
C THR A 86 9.51 0.09 -8.45
N ILE A 87 10.59 -0.65 -8.12
CA ILE A 87 11.96 -0.23 -8.42
C ILE A 87 12.15 -0.02 -9.92
N LYS A 88 11.65 -0.94 -10.75
CA LYS A 88 11.71 -0.84 -12.21
C LYS A 88 10.87 0.31 -12.77
N ALA A 89 9.64 0.47 -12.28
CA ALA A 89 8.73 1.50 -12.76
C ALA A 89 9.21 2.92 -12.43
N MET A 90 9.88 3.08 -11.29
CA MET A 90 10.49 4.35 -10.88
C MET A 90 11.94 4.51 -11.35
N GLU A 91 12.48 3.53 -12.09
CA GLU A 91 13.88 3.51 -12.57
C GLU A 91 14.91 3.79 -11.47
N LEU A 92 14.64 3.36 -10.22
CA LEU A 92 15.48 3.65 -9.06
C LEU A 92 16.84 2.94 -9.09
N ASP A 93 17.01 1.97 -9.97
CA ASP A 93 18.29 1.37 -10.32
C ASP A 93 19.23 2.36 -11.07
N LYS A 94 18.66 3.41 -11.68
CA LYS A 94 19.41 4.47 -12.36
C LYS A 94 19.74 5.66 -11.46
N GLY A 95 19.08 5.78 -10.30
CA GLY A 95 19.33 6.88 -9.36
C GLY A 95 18.09 7.27 -8.52
N GLU A 96 18.29 8.24 -7.65
CA GLU A 96 17.23 8.78 -6.79
C GLU A 96 16.22 9.58 -7.61
N LEU A 97 14.93 9.34 -7.36
CA LEU A 97 13.83 10.12 -7.91
C LEU A 97 13.36 11.14 -6.87
N THR A 98 13.43 12.41 -7.18
CA THR A 98 12.87 13.49 -6.36
C THR A 98 11.60 14.01 -7.00
N LEU A 99 10.50 14.00 -6.26
CA LEU A 99 9.22 14.61 -6.67
C LEU A 99 8.97 15.86 -5.84
N GLU A 100 8.92 17.01 -6.51
CA GLU A 100 8.51 18.28 -5.90
C GLU A 100 7.05 18.58 -6.24
N PHE A 101 6.23 18.80 -5.20
CA PHE A 101 4.84 19.21 -5.32
C PHE A 101 4.71 20.67 -4.91
N ILE A 102 4.17 21.51 -5.79
CA ILE A 102 3.79 22.88 -5.49
C ILE A 102 2.27 22.99 -5.60
N ILE A 103 1.60 22.99 -4.46
CA ILE A 103 0.14 22.98 -4.35
C ILE A 103 -0.35 24.42 -4.26
N LYS A 104 -1.09 24.84 -5.28
CA LYS A 104 -1.73 26.14 -5.43
C LYS A 104 -3.25 25.98 -5.40
N GLU A 105 -4.00 27.05 -5.32
CA GLU A 105 -5.46 27.03 -5.19
C GLU A 105 -6.20 26.25 -6.29
N LYS A 106 -5.67 26.24 -7.53
CA LYS A 106 -6.35 25.63 -8.68
C LYS A 106 -5.58 24.45 -9.30
N LYS A 107 -4.29 24.31 -8.98
CA LYS A 107 -3.41 23.31 -9.61
C LYS A 107 -2.31 22.82 -8.67
N ILE A 108 -1.85 21.63 -8.94
CA ILE A 108 -0.64 21.06 -8.37
C ILE A 108 0.40 21.04 -9.50
N GLU A 109 1.49 21.73 -9.32
CA GLU A 109 2.66 21.63 -10.19
C GLU A 109 3.54 20.51 -9.65
N LEU A 110 3.78 19.49 -10.44
CA LEU A 110 4.61 18.34 -10.14
C LEU A 110 5.90 18.43 -10.94
N LYS A 111 7.04 18.41 -10.26
CA LYS A 111 8.36 18.37 -10.88
C LYS A 111 9.04 17.07 -10.46
N ALA A 112 9.33 16.21 -11.41
CA ALA A 112 10.11 15.00 -11.21
C ALA A 112 11.56 15.26 -11.64
N ILE A 113 12.51 14.96 -10.77
CA ILE A 113 13.95 15.15 -11.02
C ILE A 113 14.62 13.79 -10.81
N GLN A 114 15.26 13.28 -11.85
CA GLN A 114 16.02 12.03 -11.80
C GLN A 114 17.26 12.15 -12.69
N ASN A 115 18.43 11.82 -12.17
CA ASN A 115 19.72 11.87 -12.90
C ASN A 115 20.03 13.23 -13.56
N GLY A 116 19.50 14.33 -13.01
CA GLY A 116 19.64 15.67 -13.58
C GLY A 116 18.64 16.00 -14.70
N GLU A 117 17.82 15.06 -15.11
CA GLU A 117 16.70 15.32 -16.01
C GLU A 117 15.48 15.78 -15.21
N GLU A 118 14.79 16.78 -15.74
CA GLU A 118 13.62 17.39 -15.12
C GLU A 118 12.39 17.16 -16.00
N GLN A 119 11.33 16.60 -15.41
CA GLN A 119 10.02 16.50 -16.04
C GLN A 119 9.01 17.30 -15.22
N ASN A 120 8.25 18.15 -15.90
CA ASN A 120 7.26 18.98 -15.25
C ASN A 120 5.86 18.55 -15.72
N ASP A 121 4.93 18.39 -14.78
CA ASP A 121 3.53 18.10 -15.04
C ASP A 121 2.64 19.04 -14.22
N THR A 122 1.39 19.20 -14.65
CA THR A 122 0.42 20.04 -13.96
C THR A 122 -0.90 19.31 -13.80
N ILE A 123 -1.29 19.07 -12.57
CA ILE A 123 -2.55 18.44 -12.22
C ILE A 123 -3.54 19.53 -11.79
N LEU A 124 -4.68 19.64 -12.47
CA LEU A 124 -5.75 20.52 -12.04
C LEU A 124 -6.45 19.93 -10.81
N ILE A 125 -6.63 20.70 -9.74
CA ILE A 125 -7.23 20.21 -8.50
C ILE A 125 -8.64 19.65 -8.75
N ARG A 126 -9.42 20.27 -9.63
CA ARG A 126 -10.76 19.78 -10.01
C ARG A 126 -10.80 18.35 -10.59
N ASN A 127 -9.67 17.84 -11.06
CA ASN A 127 -9.56 16.49 -11.62
C ASN A 127 -9.24 15.44 -10.54
N LEU A 128 -8.98 15.85 -9.29
CA LEU A 128 -8.75 14.93 -8.19
C LEU A 128 -10.04 14.20 -7.83
N SER A 129 -9.93 12.90 -7.54
CA SER A 129 -11.07 12.09 -7.12
C SER A 129 -11.44 12.40 -5.67
N TYR A 130 -10.48 12.40 -4.78
CA TYR A 130 -10.60 12.78 -3.36
C TYR A 130 -9.23 12.93 -2.73
N VAL A 131 -9.18 13.47 -1.52
CA VAL A 131 -7.99 13.53 -0.67
C VAL A 131 -8.27 12.76 0.61
N LYS A 132 -7.30 11.99 1.09
CA LYS A 132 -7.41 11.23 2.32
C LYS A 132 -6.35 11.66 3.33
N THR A 133 -6.79 12.03 4.52
CA THR A 133 -5.88 12.43 5.60
C THR A 133 -5.52 11.25 6.46
N HIS A 134 -4.24 11.14 6.81
CA HIS A 134 -3.68 10.16 7.75
C HIS A 134 -2.93 10.91 8.86
N SER A 135 -2.60 10.24 9.96
CA SER A 135 -1.83 10.85 11.05
C SER A 135 -0.44 11.33 10.62
N ASP A 136 0.18 10.64 9.68
CA ASP A 136 1.55 10.85 9.21
C ASP A 136 1.64 11.55 7.83
N GLY A 137 0.49 11.86 7.18
CA GLY A 137 0.52 12.50 5.86
C GLY A 137 -0.84 12.67 5.19
N VAL A 138 -0.78 13.00 3.90
CA VAL A 138 -1.95 13.26 3.04
C VAL A 138 -1.83 12.45 1.76
N GLY A 139 -2.83 11.64 1.45
CA GLY A 139 -2.97 10.93 0.18
C GLY A 139 -3.82 11.73 -0.80
N ILE A 140 -3.29 12.03 -1.97
CA ILE A 140 -3.96 12.72 -3.08
C ILE A 140 -4.29 11.68 -4.13
N TYR A 141 -5.57 11.53 -4.46
CA TYR A 141 -6.04 10.50 -5.39
C TYR A 141 -6.50 11.14 -6.71
N LEU A 142 -5.88 10.69 -7.79
CA LEU A 142 -6.19 11.08 -9.16
C LEU A 142 -6.47 9.81 -9.97
N ASN A 143 -7.75 9.49 -10.22
CA ASN A 143 -8.17 8.23 -10.82
C ASN A 143 -7.59 7.02 -10.05
N GLU A 144 -6.78 6.19 -10.70
CA GLU A 144 -6.12 5.03 -10.09
C GLU A 144 -4.78 5.36 -9.44
N ASN A 145 -4.26 6.57 -9.65
CA ASN A 145 -2.98 7.01 -9.09
C ASN A 145 -3.16 7.63 -7.71
N MET A 146 -2.23 7.33 -6.81
CA MET A 146 -2.16 7.93 -5.48
C MET A 146 -0.78 8.55 -5.28
N TYR A 147 -0.78 9.82 -4.90
CA TYR A 147 0.41 10.52 -4.41
C TYR A 147 0.28 10.65 -2.90
N TYR A 148 1.28 10.20 -2.17
CA TYR A 148 1.28 10.30 -0.71
C TYR A 148 2.39 11.22 -0.26
N ILE A 149 2.01 12.30 0.43
CA ILE A 149 2.93 13.32 0.97
C ILE A 149 2.94 13.16 2.50
N ARG A 150 4.10 12.83 3.06
CA ARG A 150 4.26 12.74 4.52
C ARG A 150 4.40 14.15 5.11
N ASN A 151 4.01 14.32 6.37
CA ASN A 151 4.09 15.61 7.04
C ASN A 151 5.54 16.16 7.07
N GLU A 152 6.53 15.29 7.20
CA GLU A 152 7.95 15.61 7.20
C GLU A 152 8.51 16.05 5.84
N GLU A 153 7.80 15.78 4.75
CA GLU A 153 8.15 16.14 3.38
C GLU A 153 7.64 17.53 2.99
N ILE A 154 6.82 18.16 3.84
CA ILE A 154 6.31 19.52 3.61
C ILE A 154 7.41 20.52 3.97
N VAL A 155 7.94 21.18 2.96
CA VAL A 155 9.06 22.14 3.10
C VAL A 155 8.57 23.57 3.33
N SER A 156 7.40 23.91 2.80
CA SER A 156 6.79 25.24 2.95
C SER A 156 5.27 25.14 3.08
N GLY A 157 4.70 25.92 3.99
CA GLY A 157 3.32 25.74 4.44
C GLY A 157 3.20 24.62 5.46
N ASP A 158 2.00 24.18 5.69
CA ASP A 158 1.71 23.06 6.58
C ASP A 158 0.61 22.15 6.01
N ARG A 159 0.38 21.01 6.69
CA ARG A 159 -0.65 20.04 6.34
C ARG A 159 -2.05 20.65 6.32
N ASP A 160 -2.36 21.49 7.30
CA ASP A 160 -3.71 22.06 7.43
C ASP A 160 -3.98 23.07 6.33
N MET A 161 -2.96 23.86 5.95
CA MET A 161 -3.02 24.73 4.78
C MET A 161 -3.26 23.93 3.50
N MET A 162 -2.59 22.77 3.34
CA MET A 162 -2.80 21.87 2.20
C MET A 162 -4.25 21.37 2.15
N ILE A 163 -4.79 20.92 3.28
CA ILE A 163 -6.16 20.44 3.38
C ILE A 163 -7.16 21.55 3.04
N ARG A 164 -6.96 22.77 3.58
CA ARG A 164 -7.82 23.94 3.26
C ARG A 164 -7.83 24.29 1.78
N ILE A 165 -6.71 24.16 1.08
CA ILE A 165 -6.66 24.38 -0.38
C ILE A 165 -7.60 23.40 -1.09
N PHE A 166 -7.59 22.13 -0.71
CA PHE A 166 -8.45 21.12 -1.32
C PHE A 166 -9.92 21.30 -0.92
N GLU A 167 -10.23 21.63 0.33
CA GLU A 167 -11.58 21.92 0.81
C GLU A 167 -12.17 23.12 0.06
N ASN A 168 -11.41 24.20 -0.08
CA ASN A 168 -11.83 25.41 -0.80
C ASN A 168 -12.05 25.14 -2.30
N ALA A 169 -11.37 24.15 -2.86
CA ALA A 169 -11.58 23.71 -4.24
C ALA A 169 -12.76 22.72 -4.39
N GLY A 170 -13.46 22.38 -3.30
CA GLY A 170 -14.62 21.48 -3.31
C GLY A 170 -14.25 19.99 -3.40
N ILE A 171 -13.01 19.62 -3.09
CA ILE A 171 -12.57 18.22 -3.11
C ILE A 171 -12.99 17.51 -1.83
N GLU A 172 -13.52 16.28 -1.97
CA GLU A 172 -13.90 15.44 -0.83
C GLU A 172 -12.67 15.07 0.03
N ILE A 173 -12.73 15.41 1.33
CA ILE A 173 -11.69 15.05 2.31
C ILE A 173 -12.16 13.86 3.14
N LYS A 174 -11.53 12.68 2.95
CA LYS A 174 -11.78 11.49 3.75
C LYS A 174 -10.85 11.46 4.96
N LYS A 175 -11.41 11.46 6.16
CA LYS A 175 -10.66 11.30 7.41
C LYS A 175 -10.54 9.80 7.76
N ARG A 176 -9.40 9.44 8.31
CA ARG A 176 -9.19 8.09 8.87
C ARG A 176 -9.05 8.17 10.37
#